data_92b9f4547fefe482a2194bfd0ac85273
#
_entry.id   92b9f4547fefe482a2194bfd0ac85273
#
_cell.length_a   1.000
_cell.length_b   1.000
_cell.length_c   1.000
_cell.angle_alpha   90.00
_cell.angle_beta   90.00
_cell.angle_gamma   90.00
#
_symmetry.space_group_name_H-M   'P 1'
#
loop_
_entity.id
_entity.type
_entity.pdbx_description
1 polymer ?
#
loop_
_entity_poly.entity_id
_entity_poly.type
_entity_poly.pdbx_seq_one_letter_code
_entity_poly.pdbx_strand_id
1 'polypeptide(L)'
;MSGPADPAPPLAPWLARARDALLRQRGHAWLLQGPSGLGQYELALALASAWLCEQPGPQGACGHCASCHAIKVRTHADLCVLMPEVAMHELGWPLDEKAQSEIDDKKRKPSREIRVEAMRDAVGFAQRTSARGRGKVVLVYPAERMNAISANALLKTLEEPAGDLRFVLASEAAWQLLPTIRSRCLGHTLPWPSAQEAQEWLVAQGIAAAEAAVLLRAAGGRPDAALRLARNGPSPKAWGLLPRAMQRGDVAALADQAPPAAIEALQKLCHDL
;
A
#
# COMPACT_ATOMS: atom_id res chain seq x y z
N MET A 1 -18.72 -21.88 11.37
CA MET A 1 -17.41 -22.14 12.02
C MET A 1 -16.34 -21.76 10.99
N SER A 2 -15.84 -20.52 11.09
CA SER A 2 -14.75 -20.04 10.21
C SER A 2 -13.46 -20.72 10.66
N GLY A 3 -12.81 -21.46 9.76
CA GLY A 3 -11.52 -22.07 10.01
C GLY A 3 -10.45 -21.03 10.40
N PRO A 4 -9.31 -21.44 10.97
CA PRO A 4 -8.25 -20.51 11.31
C PRO A 4 -7.84 -19.78 10.04
N ALA A 5 -8.01 -18.45 10.06
CA ALA A 5 -7.60 -17.61 8.93
C ALA A 5 -6.10 -17.79 8.71
N ASP A 6 -5.70 -18.12 7.48
CA ASP A 6 -4.31 -18.30 7.09
C ASP A 6 -3.44 -17.16 7.62
N PRO A 7 -2.24 -17.45 8.12
CA PRO A 7 -1.31 -16.40 8.56
C PRO A 7 -1.08 -15.45 7.38
N ALA A 8 -1.13 -14.14 7.66
CA ALA A 8 -0.81 -13.15 6.64
C ALA A 8 0.56 -13.48 6.04
N PRO A 9 0.73 -13.37 4.71
CA PRO A 9 2.02 -13.70 4.09
C PRO A 9 3.12 -12.87 4.75
N PRO A 10 4.31 -13.45 4.95
CA PRO A 10 5.42 -12.74 5.58
C PRO A 10 5.79 -11.50 4.75
N LEU A 11 6.12 -10.42 5.45
CA LEU A 11 6.58 -9.18 4.82
C LEU A 11 7.82 -9.48 3.96
N ALA A 12 7.88 -8.90 2.77
CA ALA A 12 9.00 -9.09 1.88
C ALA A 12 10.33 -8.71 2.55
N PRO A 13 11.46 -9.40 2.31
CA PRO A 13 12.70 -9.22 3.05
C PRO A 13 13.22 -7.77 3.07
N TRP A 14 13.15 -7.06 1.94
CA TRP A 14 13.54 -5.65 1.85
C TRP A 14 12.64 -4.74 2.69
N LEU A 15 11.33 -5.05 2.75
CA LEU A 15 10.38 -4.31 3.59
C LEU A 15 10.58 -4.63 5.07
N ALA A 16 10.93 -5.87 5.41
CA ALA A 16 11.26 -6.24 6.78
C ALA A 16 12.48 -5.48 7.30
N ARG A 17 13.55 -5.36 6.49
CA ARG A 17 14.71 -4.54 6.82
C ARG A 17 14.36 -3.06 6.97
N ALA A 18 13.53 -2.52 6.09
CA ALA A 18 13.05 -1.13 6.17
C ALA A 18 12.23 -0.90 7.43
N ARG A 19 11.28 -1.80 7.76
CA ARG A 19 10.50 -1.77 9.00
C ARG A 19 11.41 -1.74 10.23
N ASP A 20 12.38 -2.64 10.31
CA ASP A 20 13.27 -2.75 11.46
C ASP A 20 14.14 -1.50 11.64
N ALA A 21 14.55 -0.87 10.52
CA ALA A 21 15.26 0.40 10.54
C ALA A 21 14.36 1.55 11.03
N LEU A 22 13.11 1.61 10.55
CA LEU A 22 12.15 2.66 10.91
C LEU A 22 11.67 2.54 12.37
N LEU A 23 11.47 1.32 12.88
CA LEU A 23 11.07 1.10 14.28
C LEU A 23 12.14 1.57 15.29
N ARG A 24 13.40 1.68 14.89
CA ARG A 24 14.48 2.24 15.73
C ARG A 24 14.53 3.76 15.70
N GLN A 25 13.86 4.40 14.76
CA GLN A 25 13.82 5.86 14.64
C GLN A 25 12.78 6.47 15.59
N ARG A 26 13.08 7.67 16.10
CA ARG A 26 12.12 8.47 16.86
C ARG A 26 11.45 9.47 15.93
N GLY A 27 10.16 9.59 16.05
CA GLY A 27 9.35 10.49 15.24
C GLY A 27 7.87 10.20 15.41
N HIS A 28 7.03 11.06 14.88
CA HIS A 28 5.57 10.89 14.90
C HIS A 28 4.95 10.86 13.50
N ALA A 29 5.69 11.28 12.47
CA ALA A 29 5.19 11.27 11.10
C ALA A 29 6.26 10.76 10.12
N TRP A 30 5.93 9.75 9.35
CA TRP A 30 6.79 9.14 8.32
C TRP A 30 6.15 9.24 6.96
N LEU A 31 6.96 9.56 5.95
CA LEU A 31 6.59 9.50 4.54
C LEU A 31 7.37 8.37 3.87
N LEU A 32 6.69 7.27 3.62
CA LEU A 32 7.21 6.13 2.87
C LEU A 32 7.01 6.39 1.39
N GLN A 33 8.08 6.52 0.63
CA GLN A 33 8.01 6.93 -0.77
C GLN A 33 8.77 5.97 -1.69
N GLY A 34 8.25 5.79 -2.88
CA GLY A 34 8.84 4.98 -3.93
C GLY A 34 7.84 4.77 -5.07
N PRO A 35 8.25 4.28 -6.23
CA PRO A 35 7.31 3.96 -7.30
C PRO A 35 6.37 2.83 -6.88
N SER A 36 5.19 2.77 -7.52
CA SER A 36 4.17 1.76 -7.22
C SER A 36 4.72 0.33 -7.37
N GLY A 37 4.24 -0.59 -6.53
CA GLY A 37 4.61 -2.01 -6.59
C GLY A 37 5.90 -2.37 -5.85
N LEU A 38 6.39 -1.53 -4.95
CA LEU A 38 7.48 -1.84 -4.02
C LEU A 38 6.99 -2.25 -2.63
N GLY A 39 5.69 -2.08 -2.31
CA GLY A 39 5.11 -2.49 -1.04
C GLY A 39 5.01 -1.37 0.00
N GLN A 40 4.76 -0.12 -0.42
CA GLN A 40 4.58 1.02 0.48
C GLN A 40 3.47 0.80 1.48
N TYR A 41 2.34 0.28 1.02
CA TYR A 41 1.19 -0.01 1.86
C TYR A 41 1.49 -1.11 2.88
N GLU A 42 2.11 -2.20 2.45
CA GLU A 42 2.50 -3.34 3.29
C GLU A 42 3.46 -2.90 4.40
N LEU A 43 4.44 -2.05 4.05
CA LEU A 43 5.36 -1.48 5.04
C LEU A 43 4.64 -0.56 6.03
N ALA A 44 3.74 0.31 5.54
CA ALA A 44 2.94 1.20 6.39
C ALA A 44 2.07 0.41 7.38
N LEU A 45 1.42 -0.65 6.90
CA LEU A 45 0.58 -1.51 7.75
C LEU A 45 1.43 -2.31 8.75
N ALA A 46 2.63 -2.77 8.35
CA ALA A 46 3.55 -3.46 9.24
C ALA A 46 4.06 -2.56 10.37
N LEU A 47 4.36 -1.29 10.09
CA LEU A 47 4.73 -0.29 11.10
C LEU A 47 3.55 -0.01 12.06
N ALA A 48 2.36 0.25 11.52
CA ALA A 48 1.15 0.44 12.32
C ALA A 48 0.90 -0.76 13.24
N SER A 49 1.03 -1.97 12.70
CA SER A 49 0.87 -3.21 13.46
C SER A 49 1.89 -3.35 14.58
N ALA A 50 3.15 -2.97 14.34
CA ALA A 50 4.21 -3.04 15.36
C ALA A 50 3.96 -2.05 16.50
N TRP A 51 3.55 -0.81 16.19
CA TRP A 51 3.29 0.21 17.21
C TRP A 51 2.05 -0.08 18.05
N LEU A 52 1.02 -0.66 17.46
CA LEU A 52 -0.24 -0.99 18.13
C LEU A 52 -0.25 -2.38 18.78
N CYS A 53 0.77 -3.20 18.52
CA CYS A 53 0.89 -4.53 19.07
C CYS A 53 1.01 -4.49 20.61
N GLU A 54 0.26 -5.34 21.31
CA GLU A 54 0.32 -5.45 22.77
C GLU A 54 1.63 -6.07 23.26
N GLN A 55 2.23 -6.93 22.44
CA GLN A 55 3.45 -7.68 22.73
C GLN A 55 4.43 -7.60 21.55
N PRO A 56 4.96 -6.39 21.23
CA PRO A 56 5.88 -6.25 20.10
C PRO A 56 7.19 -6.98 20.37
N GLY A 57 7.65 -7.75 19.40
CA GLY A 57 8.96 -8.40 19.43
C GLY A 57 10.01 -7.58 18.68
N PRO A 58 11.26 -8.07 18.60
CA PRO A 58 12.34 -7.42 17.86
C PRO A 58 12.02 -7.21 16.37
N GLN A 59 11.17 -8.06 15.82
CA GLN A 59 10.73 -8.03 14.41
C GLN A 59 9.35 -7.35 14.22
N GLY A 60 8.92 -6.52 15.17
CA GLY A 60 7.66 -5.79 15.08
C GLY A 60 6.49 -6.49 15.77
N ALA A 61 5.33 -6.57 15.12
CA ALA A 61 4.11 -7.12 15.68
C ALA A 61 4.22 -8.63 15.96
N CYS A 62 3.65 -9.11 17.10
CA CYS A 62 3.66 -10.53 17.44
C CYS A 62 2.76 -11.40 16.55
N GLY A 63 1.78 -10.82 15.87
CA GLY A 63 0.87 -11.52 14.96
C GLY A 63 -0.32 -12.25 15.63
N HIS A 64 -0.33 -12.43 16.95
CA HIS A 64 -1.31 -13.27 17.64
C HIS A 64 -2.09 -12.59 18.77
N CYS A 65 -1.69 -11.40 19.25
CA CYS A 65 -2.44 -10.66 20.28
C CYS A 65 -3.75 -10.09 19.73
N ALA A 66 -4.62 -9.61 20.62
CA ALA A 66 -5.93 -9.07 20.25
C ALA A 66 -5.81 -7.86 19.31
N SER A 67 -4.82 -6.98 19.50
CA SER A 67 -4.54 -5.86 18.58
C SER A 67 -4.13 -6.35 17.18
N CYS A 68 -3.23 -7.33 17.08
CA CYS A 68 -2.83 -7.91 15.80
C CYS A 68 -4.02 -8.54 15.07
N HIS A 69 -4.88 -9.26 15.80
CA HIS A 69 -6.11 -9.82 15.23
C HIS A 69 -7.04 -8.72 14.73
N ALA A 70 -7.29 -7.68 15.55
CA ALA A 70 -8.16 -6.57 15.17
C ALA A 70 -7.66 -5.82 13.93
N ILE A 71 -6.33 -5.65 13.75
CA ILE A 71 -5.74 -5.07 12.54
C ILE A 71 -5.97 -6.00 11.34
N LYS A 72 -5.77 -7.31 11.50
CA LYS A 72 -5.98 -8.31 10.45
C LYS A 72 -7.42 -8.28 9.92
N VAL A 73 -8.41 -8.18 10.83
CA VAL A 73 -9.83 -8.09 10.46
C VAL A 73 -10.33 -6.66 10.22
N ARG A 74 -9.43 -5.65 10.17
CA ARG A 74 -9.73 -4.25 9.83
C ARG A 74 -10.63 -3.50 10.83
N THR A 75 -10.60 -3.87 12.11
CA THR A 75 -11.48 -3.32 13.16
C THR A 75 -10.76 -2.72 14.36
N HIS A 76 -9.46 -2.43 14.24
CA HIS A 76 -8.67 -1.92 15.37
C HIS A 76 -9.07 -0.49 15.73
N ALA A 77 -9.52 -0.25 16.97
CA ALA A 77 -10.03 1.03 17.43
C ALA A 77 -9.03 2.20 17.40
N ASP A 78 -7.71 1.91 17.51
CA ASP A 78 -6.63 2.90 17.50
C ASP A 78 -5.89 2.99 16.16
N LEU A 79 -6.44 2.39 15.09
CA LEU A 79 -5.94 2.50 13.72
C LEU A 79 -6.98 3.18 12.84
N CYS A 80 -6.63 4.33 12.30
CA CYS A 80 -7.41 5.02 11.28
C CYS A 80 -6.69 4.88 9.93
N VAL A 81 -7.40 4.41 8.91
CA VAL A 81 -6.86 4.25 7.57
C VAL A 81 -7.60 5.17 6.62
N LEU A 82 -6.83 6.02 5.93
CA LEU A 82 -7.32 6.99 4.96
C LEU A 82 -6.90 6.55 3.57
N MET A 83 -7.87 6.19 2.76
CA MET A 83 -7.68 5.77 1.36
C MET A 83 -8.81 6.30 0.49
N PRO A 84 -8.60 6.40 -0.85
CA PRO A 84 -9.71 6.45 -1.79
C PRO A 84 -10.63 5.24 -1.62
N GLU A 85 -11.93 5.41 -1.78
CA GLU A 85 -12.91 4.32 -1.63
C GLU A 85 -12.62 3.13 -2.56
N VAL A 86 -12.10 3.40 -3.77
CA VAL A 86 -11.64 2.34 -4.69
C VAL A 86 -10.54 1.50 -4.05
N ALA A 87 -9.53 2.14 -3.45
CA ALA A 87 -8.42 1.42 -2.81
C ALA A 87 -8.88 0.69 -1.52
N MET A 88 -9.82 1.26 -0.76
CA MET A 88 -10.41 0.57 0.40
C MET A 88 -11.08 -0.74 -0.04
N HIS A 89 -11.88 -0.70 -1.10
CA HIS A 89 -12.52 -1.90 -1.64
C HIS A 89 -11.50 -2.94 -2.12
N GLU A 90 -10.48 -2.51 -2.88
CA GLU A 90 -9.44 -3.41 -3.42
C GLU A 90 -8.61 -4.07 -2.30
N LEU A 91 -8.35 -3.35 -1.20
CA LEU A 91 -7.55 -3.82 -0.07
C LEU A 91 -8.39 -4.41 1.08
N GLY A 92 -9.70 -4.55 0.88
CA GLY A 92 -10.61 -5.16 1.85
C GLY A 92 -10.84 -4.34 3.11
N TRP A 93 -10.71 -3.00 3.05
CA TRP A 93 -11.09 -2.11 4.14
C TRP A 93 -12.57 -1.77 4.08
N PRO A 94 -13.27 -1.75 5.23
CA PRO A 94 -14.68 -1.38 5.25
C PRO A 94 -14.85 0.11 4.92
N LEU A 95 -15.85 0.42 4.12
CA LEU A 95 -16.35 1.78 3.96
C LEU A 95 -17.29 2.13 5.12
N ASP A 96 -17.53 3.43 5.35
CA ASP A 96 -18.61 3.82 6.24
C ASP A 96 -19.97 3.37 5.65
N GLU A 97 -20.96 3.12 6.53
CA GLU A 97 -22.25 2.55 6.14
C GLU A 97 -22.98 3.40 5.09
N LYS A 98 -22.90 4.72 5.20
CA LYS A 98 -23.54 5.64 4.25
C LYS A 98 -22.87 5.56 2.88
N ALA A 99 -21.53 5.59 2.85
CA ALA A 99 -20.78 5.48 1.60
C ALA A 99 -21.03 4.14 0.90
N GLN A 100 -21.06 3.06 1.68
CA GLN A 100 -21.35 1.72 1.17
C GLN A 100 -22.76 1.67 0.56
N SER A 101 -23.79 2.15 1.29
CA SER A 101 -25.18 2.18 0.81
C SER A 101 -25.34 3.02 -0.47
N GLU A 102 -24.70 4.19 -0.55
CA GLU A 102 -24.77 5.05 -1.75
C GLU A 102 -24.12 4.39 -2.98
N ILE A 103 -23.06 3.60 -2.78
CA ILE A 103 -22.38 2.87 -3.85
C ILE A 103 -23.21 1.66 -4.29
N ASP A 104 -23.73 0.88 -3.35
CA ASP A 104 -24.56 -0.30 -3.62
C ASP A 104 -25.85 0.07 -4.33
N ASP A 105 -26.47 1.17 -3.95
CA ASP A 105 -27.65 1.76 -4.59
C ASP A 105 -27.32 2.42 -5.95
N LYS A 106 -26.07 2.41 -6.40
CA LYS A 106 -25.59 3.06 -7.63
C LYS A 106 -25.87 4.56 -7.70
N LYS A 107 -26.08 5.22 -6.57
CA LYS A 107 -26.28 6.68 -6.49
C LYS A 107 -25.02 7.45 -6.87
N ARG A 108 -23.84 6.86 -6.65
CA ARG A 108 -22.55 7.38 -7.04
C ARG A 108 -21.52 6.28 -7.29
N LYS A 109 -20.41 6.64 -7.90
CA LYS A 109 -19.23 5.76 -8.04
C LYS A 109 -18.29 5.93 -6.83
N PRO A 110 -17.50 4.89 -6.48
CA PRO A 110 -16.45 5.00 -5.49
C PRO A 110 -15.46 6.13 -5.84
N SER A 111 -15.06 6.91 -4.84
CA SER A 111 -14.09 8.00 -5.01
C SER A 111 -12.68 7.45 -5.30
N ARG A 112 -11.96 8.15 -6.18
CA ARG A 112 -10.54 7.93 -6.46
C ARG A 112 -9.61 8.87 -5.67
N GLU A 113 -10.19 9.73 -4.84
CA GLU A 113 -9.48 10.65 -3.97
C GLU A 113 -9.87 10.40 -2.51
N ILE A 114 -8.98 10.75 -1.60
CA ILE A 114 -9.26 10.73 -0.16
C ILE A 114 -10.20 11.90 0.13
N ARG A 115 -11.40 11.60 0.60
CA ARG A 115 -12.43 12.59 0.85
C ARG A 115 -12.10 13.49 2.04
N VAL A 116 -12.53 14.74 1.95
CA VAL A 116 -12.34 15.74 3.02
C VAL A 116 -13.07 15.32 4.30
N GLU A 117 -14.23 14.70 4.17
CA GLU A 117 -15.01 14.17 5.30
C GLU A 117 -14.21 13.12 6.06
N ALA A 118 -13.65 12.12 5.37
CA ALA A 118 -12.79 11.09 5.98
C ALA A 118 -11.56 11.71 6.67
N MET A 119 -11.00 12.77 6.10
CA MET A 119 -9.90 13.49 6.73
C MET A 119 -10.33 14.22 8.01
N ARG A 120 -11.51 14.84 8.03
CA ARG A 120 -12.06 15.47 9.25
C ARG A 120 -12.32 14.45 10.35
N ASP A 121 -12.84 13.29 9.99
CA ASP A 121 -13.06 12.18 10.91
C ASP A 121 -11.73 11.67 11.49
N ALA A 122 -10.68 11.60 10.68
CA ALA A 122 -9.33 11.26 11.15
C ALA A 122 -8.74 12.31 12.10
N VAL A 123 -8.99 13.60 11.87
CA VAL A 123 -8.60 14.66 12.83
C VAL A 123 -9.37 14.50 14.16
N GLY A 124 -10.66 14.23 14.10
CA GLY A 124 -11.47 13.91 15.29
C GLY A 124 -10.99 12.63 16.00
N PHE A 125 -10.65 11.59 15.23
CA PHE A 125 -10.04 10.37 15.77
C PHE A 125 -8.71 10.70 16.47
N ALA A 126 -7.86 11.53 15.90
CA ALA A 126 -6.55 11.91 16.45
C ALA A 126 -6.65 12.55 17.85
N GLN A 127 -7.73 13.29 18.13
CA GLN A 127 -7.95 14.00 19.40
C GLN A 127 -8.48 13.10 20.53
N ARG A 128 -8.98 11.90 20.22
CA ARG A 128 -9.47 10.97 21.24
C ARG A 128 -8.32 10.25 21.94
N THR A 129 -8.52 9.80 23.16
CA THR A 129 -7.56 8.93 23.86
C THR A 129 -7.46 7.56 23.19
N SER A 130 -6.29 6.91 23.30
CA SER A 130 -6.11 5.54 22.82
C SER A 130 -6.99 4.57 23.60
N ALA A 131 -7.70 3.71 22.89
CA ALA A 131 -8.59 2.72 23.49
C ALA A 131 -7.82 1.55 24.15
N ARG A 132 -6.62 1.25 23.65
CA ARG A 132 -5.77 0.13 24.12
C ARG A 132 -4.48 0.57 24.79
N GLY A 133 -4.24 1.89 24.97
CA GLY A 133 -3.09 2.43 25.67
C GLY A 133 -1.73 2.26 24.95
N ARG A 134 -1.74 1.90 23.66
CA ARG A 134 -0.52 1.75 22.82
C ARG A 134 -0.30 2.92 21.86
N GLY A 135 -0.99 4.04 22.09
CA GLY A 135 -1.02 5.15 21.15
C GLY A 135 -2.01 4.91 20.02
N LYS A 136 -1.95 5.76 19.00
CA LYS A 136 -2.84 5.73 17.84
C LYS A 136 -2.03 5.86 16.57
N VAL A 137 -2.56 5.32 15.48
CA VAL A 137 -1.91 5.42 14.17
C VAL A 137 -2.92 5.90 13.13
N VAL A 138 -2.52 6.88 12.33
CA VAL A 138 -3.20 7.28 11.10
C VAL A 138 -2.32 6.85 9.92
N LEU A 139 -2.85 5.95 9.11
CA LEU A 139 -2.23 5.48 7.88
C LEU A 139 -2.93 6.11 6.69
N VAL A 140 -2.16 6.76 5.81
CA VAL A 140 -2.68 7.42 4.60
C VAL A 140 -2.06 6.78 3.36
N TYR A 141 -2.87 6.20 2.47
CA TYR A 141 -2.39 5.53 1.25
C TYR A 141 -3.42 5.52 0.11
N PRO A 142 -3.03 5.78 -1.13
CA PRO A 142 -1.82 6.50 -1.52
C PRO A 142 -1.94 7.97 -1.11
N ALA A 143 -0.92 8.51 -0.44
CA ALA A 143 -1.00 9.84 0.15
C ALA A 143 -1.17 10.96 -0.88
N GLU A 144 -0.68 10.81 -2.11
CA GLU A 144 -0.88 11.73 -3.22
C GLU A 144 -2.33 11.81 -3.71
N ARG A 145 -3.22 10.96 -3.20
CA ARG A 145 -4.67 11.05 -3.48
C ARG A 145 -5.41 11.99 -2.53
N MET A 146 -4.69 12.65 -1.63
CA MET A 146 -5.21 13.81 -0.90
C MET A 146 -5.29 15.01 -1.84
N ASN A 147 -6.46 15.63 -1.97
CA ASN A 147 -6.53 16.96 -2.59
C ASN A 147 -6.00 18.04 -1.61
N ALA A 148 -5.79 19.25 -2.11
CA ALA A 148 -5.22 20.35 -1.31
C ALA A 148 -6.03 20.65 -0.03
N ILE A 149 -7.36 20.54 -0.07
CA ILE A 149 -8.23 20.81 1.09
C ILE A 149 -8.03 19.73 2.15
N SER A 150 -8.02 18.46 1.75
CA SER A 150 -7.78 17.31 2.64
C SER A 150 -6.38 17.38 3.26
N ALA A 151 -5.36 17.69 2.47
CA ALA A 151 -3.99 17.81 2.93
C ALA A 151 -3.83 18.95 3.96
N ASN A 152 -4.43 20.13 3.68
CA ASN A 152 -4.37 21.26 4.61
C ASN A 152 -5.08 20.98 5.95
N ALA A 153 -6.17 20.21 5.94
CA ALA A 153 -6.87 19.81 7.16
C ALA A 153 -5.98 18.97 8.10
N LEU A 154 -5.00 18.22 7.55
CA LEU A 154 -4.11 17.38 8.32
C LEU A 154 -2.91 18.13 8.92
N LEU A 155 -2.52 19.28 8.35
CA LEU A 155 -1.26 19.96 8.69
C LEU A 155 -1.10 20.24 10.18
N LYS A 156 -2.13 20.80 10.84
CA LYS A 156 -2.06 21.12 12.26
C LYS A 156 -1.83 19.88 13.12
N THR A 157 -2.49 18.77 12.79
CA THR A 157 -2.36 17.51 13.54
C THR A 157 -1.01 16.83 13.26
N LEU A 158 -0.45 17.02 12.06
CA LEU A 158 0.92 16.58 11.74
C LEU A 158 1.99 17.36 12.49
N GLU A 159 1.78 18.66 12.73
CA GLU A 159 2.72 19.50 13.47
C GLU A 159 2.70 19.19 14.97
N GLU A 160 1.49 19.09 15.53
CA GLU A 160 1.25 18.96 16.96
C GLU A 160 0.32 17.77 17.22
N PRO A 161 0.82 16.52 17.11
CA PRO A 161 0.01 15.34 17.37
C PRO A 161 -0.36 15.24 18.84
N ALA A 162 -1.60 14.89 19.14
CA ALA A 162 -2.07 14.70 20.50
C ALA A 162 -1.57 13.35 21.06
N GLY A 163 -0.90 13.38 22.20
CA GLY A 163 -0.41 12.17 22.88
C GLY A 163 0.53 11.32 22.00
N ASP A 164 0.38 10.00 22.06
CA ASP A 164 1.19 9.05 21.27
C ASP A 164 0.58 8.75 19.88
N LEU A 165 0.19 9.81 19.18
CA LEU A 165 -0.29 9.70 17.80
C LEU A 165 0.88 9.59 16.81
N ARG A 166 0.80 8.63 15.90
CA ARG A 166 1.77 8.45 14.80
C ARG A 166 1.08 8.48 13.45
N PHE A 167 1.75 9.08 12.48
CA PHE A 167 1.33 9.13 11.10
C PHE A 167 2.26 8.30 10.22
N VAL A 168 1.67 7.53 9.31
CA VAL A 168 2.40 6.89 8.21
C VAL A 168 1.71 7.26 6.92
N LEU A 169 2.37 8.10 6.15
CA LEU A 169 1.94 8.46 4.80
C LEU A 169 2.73 7.57 3.83
N ALA A 170 2.04 6.76 3.07
CA ALA A 170 2.65 5.92 2.03
C ALA A 170 2.27 6.49 0.65
N SER A 171 3.27 6.76 -0.18
CA SER A 171 3.11 7.46 -1.46
C SER A 171 3.86 6.76 -2.58
N GLU A 172 3.20 6.64 -3.73
CA GLU A 172 3.79 6.15 -4.97
C GLU A 172 4.33 7.28 -5.85
N ALA A 173 3.94 8.52 -5.54
CA ALA A 173 4.31 9.74 -6.25
C ALA A 173 4.48 10.91 -5.29
N ALA A 174 5.43 10.82 -4.35
CA ALA A 174 5.62 11.81 -3.29
C ALA A 174 5.89 13.23 -3.79
N TRP A 175 6.33 13.40 -5.03
CA TRP A 175 6.49 14.71 -5.69
C TRP A 175 5.16 15.43 -5.93
N GLN A 176 4.02 14.72 -5.96
CA GLN A 176 2.67 15.31 -6.05
C GLN A 176 2.14 15.83 -4.71
N LEU A 177 2.73 15.40 -3.60
CA LEU A 177 2.34 15.88 -2.27
C LEU A 177 2.71 17.34 -2.08
N LEU A 178 1.87 18.06 -1.35
CA LEU A 178 2.17 19.43 -0.96
C LEU A 178 3.53 19.51 -0.23
N PRO A 179 4.38 20.49 -0.56
CA PRO A 179 5.65 20.68 0.15
C PRO A 179 5.48 20.81 1.67
N THR A 180 4.35 21.39 2.10
CA THR A 180 4.00 21.56 3.52
C THR A 180 3.75 20.23 4.26
N ILE A 181 3.23 19.21 3.58
CA ILE A 181 3.13 17.84 4.12
C ILE A 181 4.51 17.21 4.18
N ARG A 182 5.26 17.27 3.07
CA ARG A 182 6.57 16.63 2.95
C ARG A 182 7.58 17.14 3.98
N SER A 183 7.56 18.44 4.27
CA SER A 183 8.48 19.08 5.23
C SER A 183 8.22 18.69 6.70
N ARG A 184 7.05 18.11 7.00
CA ARG A 184 6.64 17.67 8.35
C ARG A 184 6.78 16.18 8.59
N CYS A 185 7.20 15.44 7.59
CA CYS A 185 7.38 14.00 7.67
C CYS A 185 8.84 13.60 7.54
N LEU A 186 9.26 12.60 8.29
CA LEU A 186 10.53 11.92 8.09
C LEU A 186 10.43 11.07 6.81
N GLY A 187 11.14 11.49 5.76
CA GLY A 187 11.13 10.78 4.47
C GLY A 187 11.93 9.48 4.54
N HIS A 188 11.34 8.41 4.05
CA HIS A 188 12.00 7.13 3.83
C HIS A 188 11.71 6.63 2.42
N THR A 189 12.75 6.55 1.61
CA THR A 189 12.64 5.98 0.25
C THR A 189 12.78 4.47 0.36
N LEU A 190 11.80 3.74 -0.18
CA LEU A 190 11.84 2.28 -0.20
C LEU A 190 13.01 1.80 -1.06
N PRO A 191 13.83 0.88 -0.54
CA PRO A 191 14.91 0.31 -1.32
C PRO A 191 14.36 -0.59 -2.43
N TRP A 192 14.99 -0.55 -3.60
CA TRP A 192 14.78 -1.55 -4.63
C TRP A 192 15.44 -2.86 -4.17
N PRO A 193 14.72 -3.99 -4.18
CA PRO A 193 15.37 -5.29 -4.01
C PRO A 193 16.26 -5.60 -5.22
N SER A 194 17.27 -6.43 -5.01
CA SER A 194 18.00 -7.00 -6.15
C SER A 194 17.06 -7.88 -6.99
N ALA A 195 17.37 -8.06 -8.27
CA ALA A 195 16.57 -8.93 -9.14
C ALA A 195 16.49 -10.37 -8.58
N GLN A 196 17.59 -10.86 -8.00
CA GLN A 196 17.63 -12.18 -7.38
C GLN A 196 16.70 -12.25 -6.16
N GLU A 197 16.78 -11.29 -5.22
CA GLU A 197 15.93 -11.25 -4.03
C GLU A 197 14.44 -11.16 -4.39
N ALA A 198 14.11 -10.35 -5.40
CA ALA A 198 12.75 -10.22 -5.90
C ALA A 198 12.22 -11.52 -6.53
N GLN A 199 13.07 -12.24 -7.30
CA GLN A 199 12.70 -13.54 -7.87
C GLN A 199 12.51 -14.61 -6.79
N GLU A 200 13.42 -14.71 -5.83
CA GLU A 200 13.31 -15.63 -4.70
C GLU A 200 12.03 -15.39 -3.90
N TRP A 201 11.69 -14.12 -3.67
CA TRP A 201 10.44 -13.77 -3.01
C TRP A 201 9.21 -14.17 -3.83
N LEU A 202 9.19 -13.94 -5.16
CA LEU A 202 8.10 -14.36 -6.04
C LEU A 202 7.92 -15.88 -6.02
N VAL A 203 9.02 -16.63 -6.03
CA VAL A 203 8.98 -18.10 -5.89
C VAL A 203 8.37 -18.50 -4.55
N ALA A 204 8.73 -17.83 -3.46
CA ALA A 204 8.13 -18.07 -2.15
C ALA A 204 6.62 -17.71 -2.10
N GLN A 205 6.14 -16.84 -3.01
CA GLN A 205 4.71 -16.57 -3.20
C GLN A 205 3.99 -17.58 -4.11
N GLY A 206 4.67 -18.65 -4.53
CA GLY A 206 4.10 -19.73 -5.34
C GLY A 206 4.25 -19.53 -6.86
N ILE A 207 5.04 -18.53 -7.31
CA ILE A 207 5.32 -18.33 -8.73
C ILE A 207 6.44 -19.28 -9.18
N ALA A 208 6.28 -19.92 -10.33
CA ALA A 208 7.33 -20.79 -10.87
C ALA A 208 8.61 -19.99 -11.16
N ALA A 209 9.78 -20.55 -10.82
CA ALA A 209 11.07 -19.85 -10.97
C ALA A 209 11.34 -19.36 -12.41
N ALA A 210 10.94 -20.15 -13.41
CA ALA A 210 11.08 -19.76 -14.82
C ALA A 210 10.20 -18.56 -15.21
N GLU A 211 9.07 -18.36 -14.51
CA GLU A 211 8.12 -17.27 -14.76
C GLU A 211 8.44 -16.02 -13.96
N ALA A 212 9.03 -16.19 -12.77
CA ALA A 212 9.35 -15.07 -11.87
C ALA A 212 10.24 -14.02 -12.55
N ALA A 213 11.26 -14.44 -13.29
CA ALA A 213 12.15 -13.54 -14.02
C ALA A 213 11.43 -12.77 -15.15
N VAL A 214 10.50 -13.42 -15.86
CA VAL A 214 9.71 -12.80 -16.93
C VAL A 214 8.74 -11.79 -16.35
N LEU A 215 8.01 -12.18 -15.32
CA LEU A 215 7.04 -11.31 -14.64
C LEU A 215 7.71 -10.11 -13.99
N LEU A 216 8.88 -10.30 -13.39
CA LEU A 216 9.63 -9.19 -12.78
C LEU A 216 10.08 -8.17 -13.83
N ARG A 217 10.56 -8.62 -14.98
CA ARG A 217 10.87 -7.72 -16.12
C ARG A 217 9.61 -7.01 -16.62
N ALA A 218 8.53 -7.76 -16.86
CA ALA A 218 7.23 -7.20 -17.28
C ALA A 218 6.70 -6.15 -16.29
N ALA A 219 7.05 -6.26 -15.01
CA ALA A 219 6.71 -5.31 -13.96
C ALA A 219 7.74 -4.17 -13.79
N GLY A 220 8.77 -4.08 -14.64
CA GLY A 220 9.83 -3.08 -14.50
C GLY A 220 10.61 -3.22 -13.20
N GLY A 221 10.91 -4.46 -12.76
CA GLY A 221 11.67 -4.76 -11.55
C GLY A 221 10.88 -4.59 -10.22
N ARG A 222 9.56 -4.38 -10.27
CA ARG A 222 8.70 -4.14 -9.10
C ARG A 222 8.02 -5.43 -8.63
N PRO A 223 8.44 -6.02 -7.49
CA PRO A 223 8.01 -7.37 -7.11
C PRO A 223 6.51 -7.52 -6.86
N ASP A 224 5.90 -6.55 -6.17
CA ASP A 224 4.47 -6.60 -5.89
C ASP A 224 3.63 -6.40 -7.16
N ALA A 225 4.08 -5.57 -8.11
CA ALA A 225 3.47 -5.46 -9.42
C ALA A 225 3.62 -6.77 -10.22
N ALA A 226 4.75 -7.47 -10.13
CA ALA A 226 4.96 -8.77 -10.75
C ALA A 226 4.02 -9.83 -10.16
N LEU A 227 3.81 -9.82 -8.85
CA LEU A 227 2.85 -10.72 -8.19
C LEU A 227 1.40 -10.45 -8.63
N ARG A 228 1.02 -9.18 -8.77
CA ARG A 228 -0.30 -8.82 -9.33
C ARG A 228 -0.46 -9.28 -10.76
N LEU A 229 0.56 -9.12 -11.60
CA LEU A 229 0.56 -9.64 -12.98
C LEU A 229 0.40 -11.16 -13.01
N ALA A 230 1.06 -11.90 -12.12
CA ALA A 230 0.93 -13.35 -12.03
C ALA A 230 -0.50 -13.79 -11.70
N ARG A 231 -1.20 -13.05 -10.85
CA ARG A 231 -2.55 -13.41 -10.38
C ARG A 231 -3.65 -12.97 -11.34
N ASN A 232 -3.52 -11.82 -11.98
CA ASN A 232 -4.61 -11.15 -12.70
C ASN A 232 -4.21 -10.70 -14.12
N GLY A 233 -2.97 -10.90 -14.51
CA GLY A 233 -2.43 -10.42 -15.79
C GLY A 233 -2.40 -11.46 -16.90
N PRO A 234 -1.91 -11.08 -18.07
CA PRO A 234 -1.61 -11.98 -19.16
C PRO A 234 -0.62 -13.06 -18.74
N SER A 235 -0.68 -14.24 -19.36
CA SER A 235 0.24 -15.31 -19.03
C SER A 235 1.71 -14.90 -19.23
N PRO A 236 2.65 -15.41 -18.40
CA PRO A 236 4.08 -15.13 -18.56
C PRO A 236 4.61 -15.42 -19.97
N LYS A 237 4.05 -16.43 -20.64
CA LYS A 237 4.37 -16.75 -22.05
C LYS A 237 3.97 -15.64 -23.00
N ALA A 238 2.77 -15.05 -22.82
CA ALA A 238 2.30 -13.94 -23.64
C ALA A 238 3.22 -12.72 -23.47
N TRP A 239 3.64 -12.40 -22.24
CA TRP A 239 4.62 -11.35 -21.96
C TRP A 239 5.98 -11.62 -22.61
N GLY A 240 6.49 -12.85 -22.56
CA GLY A 240 7.76 -13.23 -23.19
C GLY A 240 7.76 -13.12 -24.72
N LEU A 241 6.61 -13.25 -25.36
CA LEU A 241 6.44 -13.14 -26.80
C LEU A 241 6.14 -11.70 -27.26
N LEU A 242 5.64 -10.84 -26.37
CA LEU A 242 5.17 -9.50 -26.70
C LEU A 242 6.23 -8.60 -27.39
N PRO A 243 7.51 -8.54 -26.96
CA PRO A 243 8.53 -7.74 -27.65
C PRO A 243 8.71 -8.15 -29.10
N ARG A 244 8.74 -9.45 -29.38
CA ARG A 244 8.89 -9.99 -30.74
C ARG A 244 7.63 -9.78 -31.60
N ALA A 245 6.45 -9.81 -31.00
CA ALA A 245 5.19 -9.50 -31.68
C ALA A 245 5.16 -8.01 -32.09
N MET A 246 5.51 -7.12 -31.18
CA MET A 246 5.57 -5.67 -31.44
C MET A 246 6.58 -5.32 -32.53
N GLN A 247 7.76 -5.93 -32.55
CA GLN A 247 8.76 -5.75 -33.62
C GLN A 247 8.21 -6.10 -35.01
N ARG A 248 7.24 -7.00 -35.09
CA ARG A 248 6.58 -7.42 -36.34
C ARG A 248 5.29 -6.65 -36.64
N GLY A 249 4.93 -5.67 -35.80
CA GLY A 249 3.69 -4.91 -35.92
C GLY A 249 2.43 -5.72 -35.50
N ASP A 250 2.60 -6.85 -34.83
CA ASP A 250 1.49 -7.68 -34.36
C ASP A 250 1.00 -7.15 -33.01
N VAL A 251 -0.16 -6.49 -33.01
CA VAL A 251 -0.82 -5.92 -31.83
C VAL A 251 -1.90 -6.81 -31.26
N ALA A 252 -2.13 -8.00 -31.80
CA ALA A 252 -3.20 -8.90 -31.36
C ALA A 252 -3.09 -9.25 -29.87
N ALA A 253 -1.88 -9.38 -29.34
CA ALA A 253 -1.65 -9.65 -27.92
C ALA A 253 -2.11 -8.53 -26.96
N LEU A 254 -2.39 -7.34 -27.47
CA LEU A 254 -2.92 -6.20 -26.71
C LEU A 254 -4.43 -6.00 -26.93
N ALA A 255 -5.03 -6.63 -27.92
CA ALA A 255 -6.42 -6.38 -28.33
C ALA A 255 -7.44 -6.70 -27.24
N ASP A 256 -7.16 -7.73 -26.42
CA ASP A 256 -8.03 -8.18 -25.33
C ASP A 256 -7.77 -7.44 -24.00
N GLN A 257 -6.78 -6.53 -23.97
CA GLN A 257 -6.47 -5.77 -22.76
C GLN A 257 -7.28 -4.49 -22.67
N ALA A 258 -7.68 -4.12 -21.44
CA ALA A 258 -8.25 -2.80 -21.22
C ALA A 258 -7.26 -1.70 -21.63
N PRO A 259 -7.70 -0.58 -22.22
CA PRO A 259 -6.82 0.47 -22.76
C PRO A 259 -5.72 0.95 -21.79
N PRO A 260 -5.99 1.17 -20.49
CA PRO A 260 -4.94 1.55 -19.54
C PRO A 260 -3.85 0.48 -19.38
N ALA A 261 -4.22 -0.81 -19.37
CA ALA A 261 -3.27 -1.92 -19.24
C ALA A 261 -2.43 -2.09 -20.51
N ALA A 262 -3.02 -1.92 -21.68
CA ALA A 262 -2.32 -1.93 -22.96
C ALA A 262 -1.29 -0.79 -23.05
N ILE A 263 -1.66 0.43 -22.65
CA ILE A 263 -0.74 1.58 -22.61
C ILE A 263 0.40 1.33 -21.64
N GLU A 264 0.13 0.80 -20.44
CA GLU A 264 1.16 0.46 -19.46
C GLU A 264 2.11 -0.63 -20.00
N ALA A 265 1.58 -1.63 -20.69
CA ALA A 265 2.37 -2.67 -21.35
C ALA A 265 3.31 -2.07 -22.42
N LEU A 266 2.82 -1.19 -23.27
CA LEU A 266 3.61 -0.50 -24.29
C LEU A 266 4.70 0.40 -23.68
N GLN A 267 4.37 1.16 -22.62
CA GLN A 267 5.34 1.99 -21.90
C GLN A 267 6.48 1.16 -21.32
N LYS A 268 6.19 -0.02 -20.75
CA LYS A 268 7.19 -0.94 -20.23
C LYS A 268 8.08 -1.51 -21.33
N LEU A 269 7.50 -1.88 -22.46
CA LEU A 269 8.29 -2.34 -23.62
C LEU A 269 9.24 -1.28 -24.17
N CYS A 270 8.81 -0.02 -24.23
CA CYS A 270 9.67 1.10 -24.64
C CYS A 270 10.81 1.38 -23.66
N HIS A 271 10.69 0.97 -22.41
CA HIS A 271 11.73 1.13 -21.40
C HIS A 271 12.75 -0.01 -21.43
N ASP A 272 12.35 -1.20 -21.89
CA ASP A 272 13.16 -2.40 -21.95
C ASP A 272 13.92 -2.56 -23.29
N LEU A 273 13.65 -1.69 -24.27
CA LEU A 273 14.32 -1.61 -25.58
C LEU A 273 15.41 -0.52 -25.59
#